data_6e1f0ae2c8ff41c651acb086f78073aa
#
_entry.id   6e1f0ae2c8ff41c651acb086f78073aa
#
_cell.length_a   1.000
_cell.length_b   1.000
_cell.length_c   1.000
_cell.angle_alpha   90.00
_cell.angle_beta   90.00
_cell.angle_gamma   90.00
#
_symmetry.space_group_name_H-M   'P 1'
#
loop_
_entity.id
_entity.type
_entity.pdbx_description
1 polymer ?
#
loop_
_entity_poly.entity_id
_entity_poly.type
_entity_poly.pdbx_seq_one_letter_code
_entity_poly.pdbx_strand_id
1 'polypeptide(L)'
;MDGAKNTLTVPSQLPANGRGIRVAVIDSGVHASHPHIGGVAGGVTIGAESNDPNFTDVIGHGTAVMAAIKEKAPEADYFAVRVFYRSLRTTVDLLLRAIEWSIANRIDVINLSLGTTNPAHRERFAPVVAKARESGLILISARDAEGTPALPGSLPGVIGVDLDWDCPREVYYTRSTAEGLAVVASGYPRSLPGVPQARNLHGISFAVANATGFVVRLCEGMEHRSYESVCAALAANSAKSPVA
;
A
#
# COMPACT_ATOMS: atom_id res chain seq x y z
N MET A 1 -23.90 -15.10 35.75
CA MET A 1 -24.06 -14.64 34.36
C MET A 1 -22.75 -13.99 33.95
N ASP A 2 -21.82 -14.82 33.44
CA ASP A 2 -20.51 -14.34 33.03
C ASP A 2 -20.64 -13.67 31.65
N GLY A 3 -20.43 -12.34 31.65
CA GLY A 3 -20.31 -11.57 30.43
C GLY A 3 -19.01 -11.93 29.73
N ALA A 4 -19.10 -12.74 28.69
CA ALA A 4 -17.98 -12.98 27.78
C ALA A 4 -17.49 -11.62 27.25
N LYS A 5 -16.35 -11.16 27.74
CA LYS A 5 -15.64 -10.02 27.16
C LYS A 5 -15.21 -10.43 25.74
N ASN A 6 -15.95 -9.93 24.77
CA ASN A 6 -15.63 -10.10 23.35
C ASN A 6 -14.33 -9.32 23.09
N THR A 7 -13.21 -10.00 23.21
CA THR A 7 -11.88 -9.43 22.95
C THR A 7 -11.79 -9.20 21.45
N LEU A 8 -11.94 -7.96 21.02
CA LEU A 8 -11.72 -7.56 19.64
C LEU A 8 -10.28 -7.94 19.27
N THR A 9 -10.13 -8.87 18.35
CA THR A 9 -8.81 -9.21 17.81
C THR A 9 -8.34 -8.01 16.99
N VAL A 10 -7.43 -7.23 17.55
CA VAL A 10 -6.86 -6.06 16.87
C VAL A 10 -5.89 -6.60 15.82
N PRO A 11 -5.94 -6.14 14.54
CA PRO A 11 -5.00 -6.59 13.50
C PRO A 11 -3.52 -6.44 13.86
N SER A 12 -3.19 -5.54 14.78
CA SER A 12 -1.84 -5.40 15.37
C SER A 12 -1.36 -6.63 16.16
N GLN A 13 -2.26 -7.54 16.55
CA GLN A 13 -1.94 -8.78 17.29
C GLN A 13 -1.62 -9.98 16.40
N LEU A 14 -1.64 -9.81 15.06
CA LEU A 14 -1.13 -10.86 14.17
C LEU A 14 0.35 -11.09 14.49
N PRO A 15 0.79 -12.32 14.79
CA PRO A 15 2.19 -12.61 15.12
C PRO A 15 3.15 -12.48 13.94
N ALA A 16 2.62 -12.21 12.74
CA ALA A 16 3.34 -12.05 11.49
C ALA A 16 3.99 -10.67 11.35
N ASN A 17 5.19 -10.63 10.79
CA ASN A 17 6.01 -9.43 10.59
C ASN A 17 6.36 -9.17 9.12
N GLY A 18 5.75 -9.91 8.18
CA GLY A 18 5.95 -9.80 6.73
C GLY A 18 7.13 -10.61 6.19
N ARG A 19 7.67 -11.56 6.96
CA ARG A 19 8.82 -12.37 6.56
C ARG A 19 8.57 -13.12 5.25
N GLY A 20 9.54 -13.01 4.32
CA GLY A 20 9.47 -13.66 3.01
C GLY A 20 8.53 -12.99 2.02
N ILE A 21 7.96 -11.84 2.36
CA ILE A 21 7.11 -11.07 1.46
C ILE A 21 7.91 -9.94 0.80
N ARG A 22 7.87 -9.87 -0.52
CA ARG A 22 8.55 -8.86 -1.35
C ARG A 22 7.59 -7.71 -1.64
N VAL A 23 7.94 -6.51 -1.16
CA VAL A 23 7.06 -5.33 -1.21
C VAL A 23 7.69 -4.24 -2.07
N ALA A 24 7.02 -3.83 -3.15
CA ALA A 24 7.40 -2.64 -3.91
C ALA A 24 6.64 -1.40 -3.43
N VAL A 25 7.35 -0.32 -3.15
CA VAL A 25 6.78 1.00 -2.88
C VAL A 25 7.02 1.86 -4.11
N ILE A 26 5.97 2.10 -4.89
CA ILE A 26 6.00 2.94 -6.10
C ILE A 26 5.71 4.38 -5.67
N ASP A 27 6.78 5.20 -5.60
CA ASP A 27 6.71 6.56 -5.04
C ASP A 27 7.90 7.43 -5.49
N SER A 28 8.36 8.36 -4.66
CA SER A 28 9.50 9.26 -4.91
C SER A 28 10.87 8.63 -4.69
N GLY A 29 10.96 7.33 -4.48
CA GLY A 29 12.14 6.63 -4.06
C GLY A 29 12.23 6.47 -2.55
N VAL A 30 13.40 6.11 -2.04
CA VAL A 30 13.62 5.88 -0.60
C VAL A 30 15.03 6.32 -0.20
N HIS A 31 15.15 6.94 0.96
CA HIS A 31 16.42 7.18 1.63
C HIS A 31 16.76 5.94 2.48
N ALA A 32 17.48 4.99 1.89
CA ALA A 32 17.69 3.66 2.45
C ALA A 32 18.39 3.65 3.84
N SER A 33 19.25 4.65 4.11
CA SER A 33 19.93 4.79 5.41
C SER A 33 19.12 5.55 6.46
N HIS A 34 17.88 5.99 6.15
CA HIS A 34 17.03 6.64 7.14
C HIS A 34 16.75 5.69 8.33
N PRO A 35 16.80 6.17 9.59
CA PRO A 35 16.64 5.31 10.78
C PRO A 35 15.33 4.50 10.80
N HIS A 36 14.25 5.00 10.22
CA HIS A 36 12.98 4.30 10.12
C HIS A 36 12.94 3.27 8.97
N ILE A 37 13.94 3.26 8.09
CA ILE A 37 14.06 2.33 6.97
C ILE A 37 15.05 1.21 7.31
N GLY A 38 16.29 1.55 7.68
CA GLY A 38 17.30 0.56 8.08
C GLY A 38 17.70 -0.40 6.95
N GLY A 39 17.63 0.06 5.70
CA GLY A 39 17.96 -0.72 4.50
C GLY A 39 16.75 -1.17 3.69
N VAL A 40 17.00 -1.48 2.42
CA VAL A 40 16.06 -2.05 1.45
C VAL A 40 16.71 -3.19 0.68
N ALA A 41 15.92 -4.13 0.16
CA ALA A 41 16.40 -5.26 -0.62
C ALA A 41 16.84 -4.84 -2.04
N GLY A 42 16.34 -3.71 -2.54
CA GLY A 42 16.69 -3.18 -3.84
C GLY A 42 15.81 -2.02 -4.27
N GLY A 43 15.92 -1.63 -5.53
CA GLY A 43 15.08 -0.60 -6.09
C GLY A 43 15.51 -0.16 -7.48
N VAL A 44 14.73 0.75 -8.05
CA VAL A 44 14.91 1.25 -9.40
C VAL A 44 14.22 2.61 -9.54
N THR A 45 14.75 3.47 -10.39
CA THR A 45 14.02 4.61 -10.96
C THR A 45 13.50 4.21 -12.33
N ILE A 46 12.20 4.32 -12.54
CA ILE A 46 11.56 4.04 -13.83
C ILE A 46 11.69 5.27 -14.72
N GLY A 47 12.59 5.20 -15.69
CA GLY A 47 12.77 6.26 -16.68
C GLY A 47 11.89 6.10 -17.91
N ALA A 48 11.75 7.16 -18.71
CA ALA A 48 10.98 7.12 -19.96
C ALA A 48 11.63 6.19 -21.02
N GLU A 49 12.95 6.22 -21.13
CA GLU A 49 13.71 5.43 -22.10
C GLU A 49 14.37 4.21 -21.45
N SER A 50 14.98 4.40 -20.29
CA SER A 50 15.68 3.35 -19.55
C SER A 50 15.48 3.51 -18.05
N ASN A 51 15.69 2.41 -17.31
CA ASN A 51 15.66 2.42 -15.85
C ASN A 51 17.03 2.76 -15.27
N ASP A 52 17.06 3.45 -14.11
CA ASP A 52 18.25 3.82 -13.37
C ASP A 52 18.28 3.07 -12.03
N PRO A 53 19.38 2.45 -11.64
CA PRO A 53 19.52 1.78 -10.33
C PRO A 53 19.48 2.76 -9.13
N ASN A 54 19.66 4.06 -9.36
CA ASN A 54 19.54 5.06 -8.30
C ASN A 54 18.09 5.38 -7.99
N PHE A 55 17.60 4.98 -6.84
CA PHE A 55 16.26 5.20 -6.33
C PHE A 55 16.21 6.15 -5.13
N THR A 56 17.24 6.97 -4.93
CA THR A 56 17.30 7.90 -3.79
C THR A 56 16.14 8.88 -3.79
N ASP A 57 15.45 8.97 -2.67
CA ASP A 57 14.36 9.91 -2.44
C ASP A 57 14.90 11.33 -2.22
N VAL A 58 14.43 12.27 -3.01
CA VAL A 58 14.79 13.70 -2.89
C VAL A 58 13.59 14.55 -2.44
N ILE A 59 12.41 13.93 -2.28
CA ILE A 59 11.17 14.59 -1.87
C ILE A 59 10.86 14.25 -0.40
N GLY A 60 11.19 13.03 0.03
CA GLY A 60 10.94 12.50 1.38
C GLY A 60 9.60 11.75 1.51
N HIS A 61 8.71 11.82 0.52
CA HIS A 61 7.38 11.21 0.60
C HIS A 61 7.47 9.68 0.57
N GLY A 62 8.17 9.08 -0.39
CA GLY A 62 8.31 7.63 -0.47
C GLY A 62 9.03 7.01 0.72
N THR A 63 10.00 7.73 1.31
CA THR A 63 10.65 7.35 2.55
C THR A 63 9.66 7.28 3.71
N ALA A 64 8.79 8.28 3.85
CA ALA A 64 7.76 8.31 4.88
C ALA A 64 6.68 7.23 4.67
N VAL A 65 6.27 6.98 3.42
CA VAL A 65 5.34 5.91 3.03
C VAL A 65 5.92 4.54 3.40
N MET A 66 7.16 4.25 2.97
CA MET A 66 7.82 2.98 3.30
C MET A 66 8.00 2.80 4.81
N ALA A 67 8.33 3.87 5.54
CA ALA A 67 8.46 3.82 7.00
C ALA A 67 7.14 3.43 7.69
N ALA A 68 5.99 3.89 7.18
CA ALA A 68 4.68 3.54 7.72
C ALA A 68 4.34 2.05 7.46
N ILE A 69 4.71 1.51 6.31
CA ILE A 69 4.54 0.08 5.98
C ILE A 69 5.47 -0.76 6.86
N LYS A 70 6.75 -0.38 6.92
CA LYS A 70 7.80 -1.13 7.62
C LYS A 70 7.60 -1.18 9.14
N GLU A 71 6.94 -0.18 9.72
CA GLU A 71 6.54 -0.21 11.12
C GLU A 71 5.62 -1.39 11.44
N LYS A 72 4.75 -1.80 10.49
CA LYS A 72 3.81 -2.90 10.64
C LYS A 72 4.39 -4.25 10.23
N ALA A 73 5.22 -4.26 9.19
CA ALA A 73 5.81 -5.47 8.60
C ALA A 73 7.35 -5.33 8.49
N PRO A 74 8.09 -5.29 9.61
CA PRO A 74 9.52 -4.96 9.62
C PRO A 74 10.42 -5.99 8.95
N GLU A 75 9.97 -7.24 8.77
CA GLU A 75 10.77 -8.34 8.24
C GLU A 75 10.52 -8.62 6.74
N ALA A 76 9.69 -7.82 6.07
CA ALA A 76 9.49 -7.92 4.64
C ALA A 76 10.69 -7.38 3.84
N ASP A 77 10.86 -7.88 2.62
CA ASP A 77 11.86 -7.41 1.66
C ASP A 77 11.32 -6.22 0.87
N TYR A 78 11.84 -5.02 1.13
CA TYR A 78 11.37 -3.78 0.52
C TYR A 78 12.15 -3.39 -0.72
N PHE A 79 11.42 -2.98 -1.76
CA PHE A 79 11.96 -2.46 -3.02
C PHE A 79 11.42 -1.05 -3.28
N ALA A 80 12.32 -0.09 -3.50
CA ALA A 80 11.96 1.27 -3.85
C ALA A 80 11.80 1.38 -5.37
N VAL A 81 10.59 1.73 -5.85
CA VAL A 81 10.33 1.95 -7.27
C VAL A 81 10.01 3.42 -7.48
N ARG A 82 11.02 4.18 -7.90
CA ARG A 82 10.93 5.63 -8.03
C ARG A 82 10.29 6.01 -9.35
N VAL A 83 9.21 6.78 -9.28
CA VAL A 83 8.47 7.36 -10.43
C VAL A 83 8.31 8.88 -10.33
N PHE A 84 8.66 9.47 -9.19
CA PHE A 84 8.68 10.92 -8.99
C PHE A 84 10.12 11.44 -8.91
N TYR A 85 10.41 12.52 -9.62
CA TYR A 85 11.77 13.07 -9.71
C TYR A 85 11.97 14.31 -8.82
N ARG A 86 11.15 15.36 -9.01
CA ARG A 86 11.26 16.64 -8.28
C ARG A 86 9.94 17.12 -7.68
N SER A 87 8.84 16.47 -8.04
CA SER A 87 7.50 16.76 -7.54
C SER A 87 6.69 15.48 -7.55
N LEU A 88 5.58 15.43 -6.80
CA LEU A 88 4.65 14.30 -6.77
C LEU A 88 3.77 14.25 -8.04
N ARG A 89 4.41 14.37 -9.21
CA ARG A 89 3.78 14.27 -10.52
C ARG A 89 4.52 13.25 -11.37
N THR A 90 3.77 12.40 -12.06
CA THR A 90 4.27 11.38 -12.96
C THR A 90 3.29 11.17 -14.10
N THR A 91 3.62 10.30 -15.05
CA THR A 91 2.74 9.93 -16.15
C THR A 91 2.16 8.53 -15.93
N VAL A 92 1.03 8.25 -16.56
CA VAL A 92 0.42 6.91 -16.53
C VAL A 92 1.38 5.87 -17.12
N ASP A 93 2.15 6.23 -18.16
CA ASP A 93 3.16 5.32 -18.75
C ASP A 93 4.20 4.86 -17.73
N LEU A 94 4.72 5.76 -16.90
CA LEU A 94 5.68 5.40 -15.87
C LEU A 94 5.05 4.53 -14.78
N LEU A 95 3.77 4.76 -14.43
CA LEU A 95 3.04 3.91 -13.49
C LEU A 95 2.85 2.49 -14.02
N LEU A 96 2.42 2.35 -15.27
CA LEU A 96 2.24 1.04 -15.91
C LEU A 96 3.58 0.28 -15.96
N ARG A 97 4.66 0.94 -16.37
CA ARG A 97 6.02 0.36 -16.38
C ARG A 97 6.51 -0.02 -14.98
N ALA A 98 6.16 0.74 -13.95
CA ALA A 98 6.50 0.41 -12.56
C ALA A 98 5.78 -0.86 -12.08
N ILE A 99 4.50 -1.03 -12.45
CA ILE A 99 3.75 -2.26 -12.16
C ILE A 99 4.34 -3.44 -12.94
N GLU A 100 4.64 -3.28 -14.22
CA GLU A 100 5.27 -4.31 -15.06
C GLU A 100 6.65 -4.72 -14.54
N TRP A 101 7.47 -3.74 -14.11
CA TRP A 101 8.76 -4.01 -13.46
C TRP A 101 8.56 -4.86 -12.20
N SER A 102 7.55 -4.54 -11.39
CA SER A 102 7.26 -5.28 -10.17
C SER A 102 6.85 -6.73 -10.46
N ILE A 103 6.03 -6.97 -11.50
CA ILE A 103 5.69 -8.32 -11.96
C ILE A 103 6.95 -9.09 -12.39
N ALA A 104 7.80 -8.47 -13.23
CA ALA A 104 9.03 -9.09 -13.73
C ALA A 104 10.03 -9.40 -12.60
N ASN A 105 10.01 -8.64 -11.52
CA ASN A 105 10.88 -8.83 -10.35
C ASN A 105 10.22 -9.65 -9.24
N ARG A 106 9.10 -10.35 -9.52
CA ARG A 106 8.42 -11.25 -8.58
C ARG A 106 8.08 -10.57 -7.25
N ILE A 107 7.58 -9.36 -7.33
CA ILE A 107 7.03 -8.64 -6.17
C ILE A 107 5.71 -9.30 -5.77
N ASP A 108 5.51 -9.49 -4.47
CA ASP A 108 4.27 -10.06 -3.92
C ASP A 108 3.20 -8.99 -3.68
N VAL A 109 3.61 -7.81 -3.20
CA VAL A 109 2.71 -6.72 -2.82
C VAL A 109 3.22 -5.39 -3.36
N ILE A 110 2.38 -4.64 -4.04
CA ILE A 110 2.65 -3.25 -4.45
C ILE A 110 1.87 -2.28 -3.56
N ASN A 111 2.57 -1.32 -2.96
CA ASN A 111 1.99 -0.08 -2.47
C ASN A 111 2.06 0.98 -3.59
N LEU A 112 0.90 1.41 -4.07
CA LEU A 112 0.77 2.48 -5.07
C LEU A 112 -0.07 3.62 -4.48
N SER A 113 0.61 4.54 -3.80
CA SER A 113 -0.03 5.66 -3.07
C SER A 113 -0.50 6.80 -3.98
N LEU A 114 -0.56 6.58 -5.27
CA LEU A 114 -0.89 7.58 -6.29
C LEU A 114 -1.73 6.97 -7.40
N GLY A 115 -2.37 7.85 -8.18
CA GLY A 115 -3.24 7.43 -9.26
C GLY A 115 -3.72 8.61 -10.08
N THR A 116 -4.72 8.38 -10.90
CA THR A 116 -5.35 9.42 -11.72
C THR A 116 -6.87 9.33 -11.62
N THR A 117 -7.54 10.46 -11.52
CA THR A 117 -9.00 10.55 -11.59
C THR A 117 -9.52 10.62 -13.02
N ASN A 118 -8.65 10.66 -14.02
CA ASN A 118 -9.06 10.67 -15.42
C ASN A 118 -9.53 9.27 -15.87
N PRO A 119 -10.84 9.06 -16.11
CA PRO A 119 -11.39 7.75 -16.46
C PRO A 119 -10.92 7.22 -17.82
N ALA A 120 -10.42 8.08 -18.71
CA ALA A 120 -9.89 7.68 -20.00
C ALA A 120 -8.68 6.71 -19.90
N HIS A 121 -8.04 6.66 -18.75
CA HIS A 121 -6.92 5.75 -18.51
C HIS A 121 -7.34 4.35 -18.02
N ARG A 122 -8.64 4.10 -17.81
CA ARG A 122 -9.15 2.79 -17.35
C ARG A 122 -8.69 1.64 -18.26
N GLU A 123 -8.86 1.80 -19.58
CA GLU A 123 -8.48 0.77 -20.56
C GLU A 123 -6.98 0.49 -20.60
N ARG A 124 -6.17 1.43 -20.17
CA ARG A 124 -4.71 1.27 -20.08
C ARG A 124 -4.29 0.53 -18.82
N PHE A 125 -4.93 0.79 -17.67
CA PHE A 125 -4.63 0.11 -16.41
C PHE A 125 -5.19 -1.31 -16.35
N ALA A 126 -6.38 -1.56 -16.89
CA ALA A 126 -7.07 -2.84 -16.76
C ALA A 126 -6.23 -4.05 -17.19
N PRO A 127 -5.53 -4.06 -18.33
CA PRO A 127 -4.70 -5.20 -18.75
C PRO A 127 -3.53 -5.46 -17.81
N VAL A 128 -2.88 -4.39 -17.28
CA VAL A 128 -1.73 -4.52 -16.41
C VAL A 128 -2.17 -5.00 -15.01
N VAL A 129 -3.32 -4.55 -14.54
CA VAL A 129 -3.94 -5.05 -13.28
C VAL A 129 -4.31 -6.53 -13.42
N ALA A 130 -4.90 -6.94 -14.54
CA ALA A 130 -5.20 -8.35 -14.80
C ALA A 130 -3.93 -9.22 -14.77
N LYS A 131 -2.88 -8.79 -15.46
CA LYS A 131 -1.57 -9.47 -15.47
C LYS A 131 -0.94 -9.56 -14.09
N ALA A 132 -1.02 -8.48 -13.28
CA ALA A 132 -0.55 -8.48 -11.91
C ALA A 132 -1.28 -9.54 -11.07
N ARG A 133 -2.62 -9.58 -11.16
CA ARG A 133 -3.45 -10.57 -10.46
C ARG A 133 -3.14 -12.00 -10.91
N GLU A 134 -2.99 -12.26 -12.21
CA GLU A 134 -2.62 -13.57 -12.76
C GLU A 134 -1.25 -14.05 -12.25
N SER A 135 -0.32 -13.12 -12.02
CA SER A 135 0.99 -13.44 -11.43
C SER A 135 0.97 -13.65 -9.91
N GLY A 136 -0.19 -13.49 -9.25
CA GLY A 136 -0.33 -13.56 -7.78
C GLY A 136 0.11 -12.30 -7.06
N LEU A 137 0.41 -11.20 -7.78
CA LEU A 137 0.78 -9.93 -7.20
C LEU A 137 -0.44 -9.19 -6.65
N ILE A 138 -0.36 -8.70 -5.44
CA ILE A 138 -1.41 -7.92 -4.78
C ILE A 138 -1.12 -6.43 -4.97
N LEU A 139 -1.98 -5.75 -5.71
CA LEU A 139 -1.88 -4.30 -5.92
C LEU A 139 -2.81 -3.57 -4.94
N ILE A 140 -2.26 -2.61 -4.19
CA ILE A 140 -2.98 -1.79 -3.21
C ILE A 140 -2.85 -0.34 -3.64
N SER A 141 -3.98 0.37 -3.77
CA SER A 141 -3.98 1.76 -4.23
C SER A 141 -5.15 2.56 -3.68
N ALA A 142 -5.02 3.88 -3.70
CA ALA A 142 -6.10 4.80 -3.35
C ALA A 142 -7.31 4.57 -4.28
N ARG A 143 -8.49 4.33 -3.70
CA ARG A 143 -9.72 4.09 -4.45
C ARG A 143 -10.40 5.39 -4.88
N ASP A 144 -10.19 6.42 -4.10
CA ASP A 144 -10.85 7.71 -4.26
C ASP A 144 -9.85 8.86 -4.02
N ALA A 145 -10.05 9.96 -4.69
CA ALA A 145 -9.37 11.22 -4.47
C ALA A 145 -10.42 12.33 -4.38
N GLU A 146 -10.69 12.81 -3.16
CA GLU A 146 -11.64 13.89 -2.88
C GLU A 146 -13.05 13.66 -3.47
N GLY A 147 -13.58 12.43 -3.33
CA GLY A 147 -14.91 12.05 -3.83
C GLY A 147 -14.92 11.61 -5.30
N THR A 148 -13.76 11.55 -5.96
CA THR A 148 -13.64 11.11 -7.35
C THR A 148 -12.91 9.77 -7.42
N PRO A 149 -13.47 8.72 -8.10
CA PRO A 149 -12.80 7.44 -8.25
C PRO A 149 -11.41 7.59 -8.86
N ALA A 150 -10.41 6.99 -8.22
CA ALA A 150 -9.01 7.04 -8.65
C ALA A 150 -8.57 5.70 -9.25
N LEU A 151 -7.84 5.76 -10.35
CA LEU A 151 -7.23 4.61 -11.02
C LEU A 151 -5.78 4.45 -10.59
N PRO A 152 -5.31 3.20 -10.36
CA PRO A 152 -6.01 1.94 -10.54
C PRO A 152 -6.87 1.47 -9.34
N GLY A 153 -6.91 2.17 -8.21
CA GLY A 153 -7.54 1.74 -6.97
C GLY A 153 -9.04 1.44 -7.05
N SER A 154 -9.74 2.01 -8.03
CA SER A 154 -11.15 1.73 -8.31
C SER A 154 -11.37 0.66 -9.40
N LEU A 155 -10.34 -0.13 -9.72
CA LEU A 155 -10.48 -1.24 -10.66
C LEU A 155 -10.72 -2.57 -9.93
N PRO A 156 -11.52 -3.48 -10.51
CA PRO A 156 -11.61 -4.86 -10.04
C PRO A 156 -10.23 -5.52 -10.01
N GLY A 157 -9.93 -6.26 -8.93
CA GLY A 157 -8.63 -6.91 -8.75
C GLY A 157 -7.56 -6.06 -8.09
N VAL A 158 -7.87 -4.82 -7.72
CA VAL A 158 -7.05 -3.96 -6.87
C VAL A 158 -7.69 -3.88 -5.48
N ILE A 159 -6.88 -3.95 -4.43
CA ILE A 159 -7.35 -3.62 -3.08
C ILE A 159 -7.40 -2.10 -2.98
N GLY A 160 -8.61 -1.57 -3.15
CA GLY A 160 -8.87 -0.14 -3.06
C GLY A 160 -8.85 0.33 -1.61
N VAL A 161 -8.23 1.48 -1.35
CA VAL A 161 -8.13 2.04 0.00
C VAL A 161 -8.88 3.36 0.08
N ASP A 162 -9.70 3.51 1.10
CA ASP A 162 -10.37 4.74 1.49
C ASP A 162 -9.70 5.32 2.74
N LEU A 163 -9.71 6.64 2.83
CA LEU A 163 -9.17 7.38 3.96
C LEU A 163 -10.26 7.60 5.02
N ASP A 164 -9.91 7.31 6.27
CA ASP A 164 -10.69 7.73 7.43
C ASP A 164 -9.75 8.36 8.48
N TRP A 165 -9.99 9.61 8.82
CA TRP A 165 -9.18 10.37 9.77
C TRP A 165 -9.34 9.90 11.22
N ASP A 166 -10.49 9.29 11.53
CA ASP A 166 -10.83 8.78 12.86
C ASP A 166 -10.40 7.31 13.04
N CYS A 167 -9.98 6.65 11.95
CA CYS A 167 -9.46 5.29 12.02
C CYS A 167 -8.12 5.26 12.75
N PRO A 168 -7.97 4.50 13.85
CA PRO A 168 -6.69 4.31 14.50
C PRO A 168 -5.67 3.63 13.57
N ARG A 169 -4.41 4.01 13.67
CA ARG A 169 -3.33 3.44 12.82
C ARG A 169 -3.08 1.94 13.04
N GLU A 170 -3.52 1.41 14.15
CA GLU A 170 -3.33 0.02 14.60
C GLU A 170 -4.39 -0.93 14.04
N VAL A 171 -5.44 -0.38 13.42
CA VAL A 171 -6.55 -1.16 12.86
C VAL A 171 -6.87 -0.73 11.44
N TYR A 172 -7.73 -1.48 10.79
CA TYR A 172 -8.41 -1.14 9.55
C TYR A 172 -9.83 -1.67 9.60
N TYR A 173 -10.67 -1.11 8.76
CA TYR A 173 -12.02 -1.62 8.50
C TYR A 173 -12.10 -2.10 7.06
N THR A 174 -13.07 -2.97 6.77
CA THR A 174 -13.37 -3.37 5.40
C THR A 174 -14.81 -3.06 5.06
N ARG A 175 -15.06 -2.77 3.79
CA ARG A 175 -16.41 -2.64 3.24
C ARG A 175 -16.49 -3.24 1.85
N SER A 176 -17.65 -3.81 1.52
CA SER A 176 -17.92 -4.30 0.16
C SER A 176 -18.23 -3.12 -0.77
N THR A 177 -17.73 -3.19 -1.99
CA THR A 177 -18.00 -2.23 -3.07
C THR A 177 -18.42 -2.99 -4.33
N ALA A 178 -18.86 -2.28 -5.36
CA ALA A 178 -19.20 -2.88 -6.65
C ALA A 178 -17.96 -3.52 -7.33
N GLU A 179 -16.76 -2.99 -7.05
CA GLU A 179 -15.50 -3.46 -7.64
C GLU A 179 -14.80 -4.55 -6.81
N GLY A 180 -15.27 -4.81 -5.58
CA GLY A 180 -14.69 -5.78 -4.66
C GLY A 180 -14.62 -5.29 -3.22
N LEU A 181 -13.53 -5.63 -2.51
CA LEU A 181 -13.29 -5.21 -1.14
C LEU A 181 -12.51 -3.89 -1.12
N ALA A 182 -13.00 -2.92 -0.35
CA ALA A 182 -12.25 -1.73 0.03
C ALA A 182 -11.75 -1.83 1.47
N VAL A 183 -10.54 -1.33 1.71
CA VAL A 183 -9.95 -1.16 3.04
C VAL A 183 -10.05 0.30 3.44
N VAL A 184 -10.53 0.55 4.65
CA VAL A 184 -10.59 1.88 5.26
C VAL A 184 -9.50 1.98 6.30
N ALA A 185 -8.61 2.95 6.18
CA ALA A 185 -7.43 3.06 7.01
C ALA A 185 -7.06 4.51 7.36
N SER A 186 -6.25 4.65 8.40
CA SER A 186 -5.76 5.94 8.89
C SER A 186 -4.88 6.66 7.87
N GLY A 187 -5.12 7.95 7.67
CA GLY A 187 -4.31 8.83 6.82
C GLY A 187 -3.04 9.38 7.48
N TYR A 188 -2.65 8.87 8.63
CA TYR A 188 -1.47 9.35 9.34
C TYR A 188 -0.27 8.40 9.18
N PRO A 189 0.96 8.97 9.02
CA PRO A 189 2.20 8.21 8.92
C PRO A 189 2.66 7.66 10.26
N ARG A 190 3.83 7.02 10.27
CA ARG A 190 4.55 6.69 11.50
C ARG A 190 4.79 7.95 12.33
N SER A 191 4.53 7.86 13.63
CA SER A 191 4.75 8.96 14.57
C SER A 191 6.24 9.33 14.66
N LEU A 192 6.52 10.63 14.75
CA LEU A 192 7.86 11.17 14.96
C LEU A 192 7.97 11.74 16.37
N PRO A 193 9.00 11.38 17.17
CA PRO A 193 9.21 11.94 18.49
C PRO A 193 9.27 13.48 18.45
N GLY A 194 8.47 14.13 19.29
CA GLY A 194 8.44 15.59 19.39
C GLY A 194 7.70 16.32 18.26
N VAL A 195 7.16 15.61 17.27
CA VAL A 195 6.35 16.20 16.19
C VAL A 195 4.88 15.88 16.42
N PRO A 196 4.02 16.88 16.66
CA PRO A 196 2.57 16.68 16.74
C PRO A 196 2.04 16.06 15.44
N GLN A 197 1.07 15.17 15.55
CA GLN A 197 0.46 14.49 14.40
C GLN A 197 -0.02 15.46 13.29
N ALA A 198 -0.63 16.57 13.69
CA ALA A 198 -1.10 17.60 12.75
C ALA A 198 0.01 18.34 11.98
N ARG A 199 1.26 18.23 12.42
CA ARG A 199 2.44 18.81 11.75
C ARG A 199 3.24 17.79 10.96
N ASN A 200 2.88 16.51 11.07
CA ASN A 200 3.48 15.45 10.27
C ASN A 200 2.82 15.40 8.88
N LEU A 201 3.43 14.69 7.94
CA LEU A 201 2.79 14.36 6.67
C LEU A 201 1.48 13.60 6.95
N HIS A 202 0.46 13.79 6.11
CA HIS A 202 -0.81 13.09 6.22
C HIS A 202 -1.52 13.03 4.87
N GLY A 203 -2.45 12.12 4.70
CA GLY A 203 -3.24 11.97 3.48
C GLY A 203 -3.51 10.53 3.08
N ILE A 204 -4.19 10.38 1.96
CA ILE A 204 -4.57 9.07 1.40
C ILE A 204 -3.35 8.15 1.18
N SER A 205 -2.18 8.68 0.84
CA SER A 205 -0.95 7.91 0.67
C SER A 205 -0.60 7.11 1.93
N PHE A 206 -0.85 7.65 3.10
CA PHE A 206 -0.60 6.97 4.38
C PHE A 206 -1.71 5.98 4.73
N ALA A 207 -2.95 6.20 4.29
CA ALA A 207 -3.99 5.18 4.40
C ALA A 207 -3.61 3.95 3.55
N VAL A 208 -3.14 4.16 2.31
CA VAL A 208 -2.62 3.08 1.45
C VAL A 208 -1.43 2.38 2.11
N ALA A 209 -0.48 3.14 2.68
CA ALA A 209 0.68 2.58 3.38
C ALA A 209 0.28 1.73 4.61
N ASN A 210 -0.64 2.23 5.44
CA ASN A 210 -1.15 1.50 6.60
C ASN A 210 -1.86 0.21 6.17
N ALA A 211 -2.75 0.28 5.15
CA ALA A 211 -3.41 -0.90 4.58
C ALA A 211 -2.40 -1.90 4.03
N THR A 212 -1.38 -1.43 3.29
CA THR A 212 -0.30 -2.27 2.76
C THR A 212 0.42 -3.03 3.88
N GLY A 213 0.75 -2.36 4.99
CA GLY A 213 1.41 -3.01 6.11
C GLY A 213 0.58 -4.16 6.71
N PHE A 214 -0.74 -4.02 6.81
CA PHE A 214 -1.64 -5.10 7.25
C PHE A 214 -1.71 -6.24 6.21
N VAL A 215 -1.82 -5.92 4.92
CA VAL A 215 -1.82 -6.93 3.86
C VAL A 215 -0.53 -7.75 3.87
N VAL A 216 0.63 -7.11 3.99
CA VAL A 216 1.93 -7.79 4.03
C VAL A 216 1.99 -8.80 5.18
N ARG A 217 1.49 -8.44 6.36
CA ARG A 217 1.40 -9.35 7.51
C ARG A 217 0.47 -10.54 7.24
N LEU A 218 -0.70 -10.28 6.64
CA LEU A 218 -1.64 -11.35 6.29
C LEU A 218 -1.08 -12.30 5.22
N CYS A 219 -0.24 -11.81 4.32
CA CYS A 219 0.40 -12.60 3.28
C CYS A 219 1.47 -13.57 3.83
N GLU A 220 2.08 -13.27 5.00
CA GLU A 220 3.04 -14.17 5.63
C GLU A 220 2.39 -15.52 5.97
N GLY A 221 3.02 -16.60 5.54
CA GLY A 221 2.50 -17.97 5.79
C GLY A 221 1.38 -18.42 4.84
N MET A 222 0.92 -17.60 3.90
CA MET A 222 -0.01 -18.05 2.87
C MET A 222 0.75 -18.88 1.82
N GLU A 223 0.39 -20.17 1.66
CA GLU A 223 0.95 -21.04 0.63
C GLU A 223 0.60 -20.55 -0.78
N HIS A 224 -0.65 -20.11 -0.96
CA HIS A 224 -1.16 -19.57 -2.21
C HIS A 224 -1.76 -18.18 -1.99
N ARG A 225 -1.05 -17.18 -2.46
CA ARG A 225 -1.53 -15.80 -2.43
C ARG A 225 -2.31 -15.51 -3.71
N SER A 226 -3.55 -15.11 -3.54
CA SER A 226 -4.38 -14.56 -4.60
C SER A 226 -5.12 -13.33 -4.09
N TYR A 227 -5.62 -12.50 -4.99
CA TYR A 227 -6.46 -11.37 -4.61
C TYR A 227 -7.62 -11.81 -3.71
N GLU A 228 -8.27 -12.94 -4.06
CA GLU A 228 -9.43 -13.46 -3.33
C GLU A 228 -9.06 -13.93 -1.92
N SER A 229 -7.96 -14.69 -1.78
CA SER A 229 -7.52 -15.19 -0.47
C SER A 229 -7.11 -14.05 0.45
N VAL A 230 -6.45 -13.03 -0.07
CA VAL A 230 -6.07 -11.84 0.70
C VAL A 230 -7.30 -11.01 1.08
N CYS A 231 -8.27 -10.81 0.18
CA CYS A 231 -9.53 -10.14 0.50
C CYS A 231 -10.32 -10.89 1.59
N ALA A 232 -10.38 -12.21 1.53
CA ALA A 232 -11.03 -13.02 2.55
C ALA A 232 -10.33 -12.87 3.91
N ALA A 233 -8.99 -12.89 3.93
CA ALA A 233 -8.22 -12.69 5.15
C ALA A 233 -8.39 -11.27 5.71
N LEU A 234 -8.43 -10.25 4.87
CA LEU A 234 -8.72 -8.88 5.27
C LEU A 234 -10.10 -8.76 5.93
N ALA A 235 -11.14 -9.33 5.30
CA ALA A 235 -12.50 -9.30 5.84
C ALA A 235 -12.58 -10.03 7.20
N ALA A 236 -11.92 -11.18 7.33
CA ALA A 236 -11.91 -11.98 8.56
C ALA A 236 -11.20 -11.29 9.73
N ASN A 237 -10.20 -10.43 9.45
CA ASN A 237 -9.39 -9.73 10.46
C ASN A 237 -9.73 -8.24 10.58
N SER A 238 -10.78 -7.77 9.91
CA SER A 238 -11.25 -6.39 9.98
C SER A 238 -11.75 -6.04 11.39
N ALA A 239 -11.36 -4.88 11.91
CA ALA A 239 -12.00 -4.34 13.09
C ALA A 239 -13.47 -3.98 12.79
N LYS A 240 -14.31 -3.95 13.81
CA LYS A 240 -15.68 -3.46 13.64
C LYS A 240 -15.65 -1.95 13.49
N SER A 241 -16.23 -1.44 12.41
CA SER A 241 -16.37 0.00 12.22
C SER A 241 -17.22 0.61 13.35
N PRO A 242 -16.80 1.73 13.93
CA PRO A 242 -17.62 2.45 14.91
C PRO A 242 -18.88 3.07 14.30
N VAL A 243 -18.94 3.18 12.96
CA VAL A 243 -20.10 3.70 12.22
C VAL A 243 -20.76 2.52 11.50
N ALA A 244 -21.83 2.03 12.07
CA ALA A 244 -22.78 1.11 11.44
C ALA A 244 -24.09 1.85 11.17
#